data_6760340c8cacbc82888bfae514789bf5
#
_entry.id   6760340c8cacbc82888bfae514789bf5
#
_cell.length_a   1.000
_cell.length_b   1.000
_cell.length_c   1.000
_cell.angle_alpha   90.00
_cell.angle_beta   90.00
_cell.angle_gamma   90.00
#
_symmetry.space_group_name_H-M   'P 1'
#
loop_
_entity.id
_entity.type
_entity.pdbx_description
1 polymer ?
#
loop_
_entity_poly.entity_id
_entity_poly.type
_entity_poly.pdbx_seq_one_letter_code
_entity_poly.pdbx_strand_id
1 'polypeptide(L)'
;MFLLIPIGAKSVSLGQAVVAEQGGTEAVWWNPAGLARAEKKEIAVHHLESIVGTGDAVSFLYPSDALGVLTGSIFYLDIGEQPVTVPGTGTQVGTILPRFLVFAATYATPIGSRVNAGLTYKVAQFRVDCTGFCTGVPIISSTGSAIDAGVQYSIPIPAPVWVGVAVRNLGPKFQVKDSEQSDPLPTRLQVGATYEVTPLQRLARGVDVRVNADFIDELNFESPSARIGADISYRKFAYFRAGYVFKEVEGSEQYGPSIGLGLTAGRVQLDMARLFDEFSSGLGDPPTYLSVRYLF
;
A
#
# COMPACT_ATOMS: atom_id res chain seq x y z
N MET A 1 -13.69 0.38 0.22
CA MET A 1 -12.71 0.74 -0.85
C MET A 1 -11.42 1.39 -0.32
N PHE A 2 -11.45 2.33 0.63
CA PHE A 2 -10.26 3.05 1.12
C PHE A 2 -9.10 2.18 1.63
N LEU A 3 -9.35 0.96 2.12
CA LEU A 3 -8.31 -0.01 2.49
C LEU A 3 -7.53 -0.60 1.29
N LEU A 4 -7.96 -0.29 0.07
CA LEU A 4 -7.29 -0.70 -1.17
C LEU A 4 -6.35 0.36 -1.73
N ILE A 5 -6.38 1.58 -1.21
CA ILE A 5 -5.51 2.66 -1.65
C ILE A 5 -4.05 2.26 -1.44
N PRO A 6 -3.23 2.28 -2.49
CA PRO A 6 -1.84 1.89 -2.38
C PRO A 6 -1.04 2.93 -1.57
N ILE A 7 -0.19 2.46 -0.68
CA ILE A 7 0.66 3.29 0.17
C ILE A 7 2.12 2.96 -0.11
N GLY A 8 2.94 4.00 -0.25
CA GLY A 8 4.37 3.91 -0.46
C GLY A 8 4.80 4.02 -1.92
N ALA A 9 5.68 5.00 -2.20
CA ALA A 9 6.14 5.30 -3.55
C ALA A 9 6.95 4.15 -4.17
N LYS A 10 7.79 3.46 -3.38
CA LYS A 10 8.52 2.27 -3.84
C LYS A 10 7.55 1.19 -4.32
N SER A 11 6.55 0.86 -3.51
CA SER A 11 5.60 -0.22 -3.81
C SER A 11 4.76 0.09 -5.05
N VAL A 12 4.31 1.32 -5.17
CA VAL A 12 3.53 1.77 -6.34
C VAL A 12 4.37 1.73 -7.62
N SER A 13 5.62 2.21 -7.57
CA SER A 13 6.52 2.21 -8.73
C SER A 13 6.84 0.81 -9.27
N LEU A 14 6.69 -0.22 -8.44
CA LEU A 14 6.85 -1.64 -8.81
C LEU A 14 5.56 -2.30 -9.31
N GLY A 15 4.56 -1.51 -9.73
CA GLY A 15 3.25 -2.04 -10.10
C GLY A 15 2.54 -2.73 -8.93
N GLN A 16 2.92 -2.39 -7.70
CA GLN A 16 2.41 -3.03 -6.47
C GLN A 16 2.74 -4.54 -6.38
N ALA A 17 3.72 -5.03 -7.15
CA ALA A 17 4.24 -6.40 -7.09
C ALA A 17 5.28 -6.50 -5.97
N VAL A 18 4.84 -6.62 -4.72
CA VAL A 18 5.72 -6.46 -3.54
C VAL A 18 5.47 -7.48 -2.42
N VAL A 19 4.67 -8.51 -2.66
CA VAL A 19 4.31 -9.49 -1.61
C VAL A 19 5.53 -10.28 -1.09
N ALA A 20 6.55 -10.47 -1.93
CA ALA A 20 7.80 -11.12 -1.55
C ALA A 20 8.95 -10.13 -1.27
N GLU A 21 8.72 -8.80 -1.43
CA GLU A 21 9.69 -7.76 -1.11
C GLU A 21 9.98 -7.69 0.38
N GLN A 22 11.23 -7.37 0.72
CA GLN A 22 11.69 -7.28 2.09
C GLN A 22 12.13 -5.85 2.43
N GLY A 23 11.94 -5.52 3.70
CA GLY A 23 12.45 -4.29 4.31
C GLY A 23 11.58 -3.05 4.09
N GLY A 24 11.64 -2.20 5.10
CA GLY A 24 10.96 -0.91 5.15
C GLY A 24 9.50 -0.96 5.60
N THR A 25 9.08 0.15 6.15
CA THR A 25 7.74 0.33 6.75
C THR A 25 6.60 0.15 5.76
N GLU A 26 6.83 0.25 4.43
CA GLU A 26 5.79 0.01 3.42
C GLU A 26 5.19 -1.40 3.52
N ALA A 27 5.98 -2.39 3.98
CA ALA A 27 5.52 -3.77 4.10
C ALA A 27 4.31 -3.94 5.05
N VAL A 28 4.08 -3.01 5.99
CA VAL A 28 2.86 -2.96 6.84
C VAL A 28 1.59 -3.01 5.99
N TRP A 29 1.63 -2.35 4.84
CA TRP A 29 0.47 -2.17 3.97
C TRP A 29 0.32 -3.26 2.89
N TRP A 30 1.38 -4.08 2.67
CA TRP A 30 1.43 -5.07 1.59
C TRP A 30 1.56 -6.51 2.09
N ASN A 31 2.65 -6.82 2.78
CA ASN A 31 2.89 -8.11 3.42
C ASN A 31 3.68 -7.89 4.71
N PRO A 32 3.06 -8.04 5.89
CA PRO A 32 3.75 -7.79 7.16
C PRO A 32 4.99 -8.66 7.38
N ALA A 33 5.08 -9.84 6.74
CA ALA A 33 6.26 -10.69 6.83
C ALA A 33 7.53 -10.04 6.25
N GLY A 34 7.38 -9.06 5.34
CA GLY A 34 8.49 -8.30 4.76
C GLY A 34 9.30 -7.49 5.77
N LEU A 35 8.74 -7.21 6.96
CA LEU A 35 9.41 -6.51 8.05
C LEU A 35 10.36 -7.39 8.86
N ALA A 36 10.18 -8.72 8.82
CA ALA A 36 10.75 -9.65 9.80
C ALA A 36 12.28 -9.58 9.94
N ARG A 37 13.00 -9.12 8.91
CA ARG A 37 14.46 -9.00 8.90
C ARG A 37 14.95 -7.56 8.90
N ALA A 38 14.14 -6.63 9.33
CA ALA A 38 14.58 -5.26 9.52
C ALA A 38 15.56 -5.17 10.70
N GLU A 39 16.74 -4.59 10.44
CA GLU A 39 17.81 -4.47 11.43
C GLU A 39 17.90 -3.08 12.04
N LYS A 40 17.31 -2.08 11.41
CA LYS A 40 17.35 -0.68 11.81
C LYS A 40 15.97 -0.16 12.13
N LYS A 41 15.93 0.76 13.08
CA LYS A 41 14.73 1.55 13.31
C LYS A 41 14.48 2.44 12.10
N GLU A 42 13.23 2.60 11.75
CA GLU A 42 12.83 3.43 10.62
C GLU A 42 11.60 4.27 10.98
N ILE A 43 11.63 5.53 10.62
CA ILE A 43 10.43 6.36 10.53
C ILE A 43 10.20 6.70 9.07
N ALA A 44 8.96 6.58 8.61
CA ALA A 44 8.59 6.91 7.25
C ALA A 44 7.33 7.76 7.20
N VAL A 45 7.33 8.69 6.24
CA VAL A 45 6.16 9.48 5.86
C VAL A 45 5.90 9.20 4.38
N HIS A 46 4.66 8.86 4.07
CA HIS A 46 4.18 8.63 2.71
C HIS A 46 3.06 9.60 2.42
N HIS A 47 3.17 10.30 1.32
CA HIS A 47 2.17 11.23 0.80
C HIS A 47 1.66 10.72 -0.54
N LEU A 48 0.36 10.77 -0.76
CA LEU A 48 -0.26 10.49 -2.04
C LEU A 48 -1.21 11.62 -2.42
N GLU A 49 -1.20 11.96 -3.70
CA GLU A 49 -2.17 12.84 -4.32
C GLU A 49 -2.82 12.10 -5.49
N SER A 50 -4.12 12.02 -5.48
CA SER A 50 -4.90 11.29 -6.49
C SER A 50 -6.24 11.98 -6.72
N ILE A 51 -6.96 11.57 -7.75
CA ILE A 51 -8.32 12.03 -8.03
C ILE A 51 -9.31 11.72 -6.91
N VAL A 52 -9.02 10.69 -6.09
CA VAL A 52 -9.87 10.31 -4.95
C VAL A 52 -9.67 11.26 -3.78
N GLY A 53 -8.52 11.94 -3.69
CA GLY A 53 -8.16 12.81 -2.59
C GLY A 53 -6.68 12.74 -2.24
N THR A 54 -6.34 13.32 -1.10
CA THR A 54 -4.99 13.40 -0.57
C THR A 54 -4.84 12.47 0.62
N GLY A 55 -3.77 11.69 0.66
CA GLY A 55 -3.53 10.74 1.74
C GLY A 55 -2.13 10.86 2.32
N ASP A 56 -2.03 10.73 3.65
CA ASP A 56 -0.77 10.74 4.38
C ASP A 56 -0.66 9.51 5.28
N ALA A 57 0.47 8.82 5.22
CA ALA A 57 0.77 7.74 6.16
C ALA A 57 2.07 8.01 6.89
N VAL A 58 2.07 7.72 8.19
CA VAL A 58 3.28 7.76 9.04
C VAL A 58 3.45 6.39 9.66
N SER A 59 4.67 5.87 9.60
CA SER A 59 5.01 4.56 10.16
C SER A 59 6.28 4.64 10.98
N PHE A 60 6.31 3.93 12.11
CA PHE A 60 7.49 3.76 12.95
C PHE A 60 7.78 2.28 13.14
N LEU A 61 8.98 1.85 12.76
CA LEU A 61 9.46 0.47 12.85
C LEU A 61 10.54 0.37 13.93
N TYR A 62 10.37 -0.63 14.79
CA TYR A 62 11.27 -0.94 15.88
C TYR A 62 11.68 -2.42 15.83
N PRO A 63 12.92 -2.74 15.38
CA PRO A 63 13.46 -4.09 15.50
C PRO A 63 13.92 -4.34 16.92
N SER A 64 13.68 -5.55 17.43
CA SER A 64 14.09 -6.03 18.73
C SER A 64 14.66 -7.43 18.61
N ASP A 65 15.88 -7.64 19.13
CA ASP A 65 16.54 -8.96 19.12
C ASP A 65 15.74 -10.02 19.90
N ALA A 66 15.00 -9.60 20.92
CA ALA A 66 14.24 -10.50 21.77
C ALA A 66 12.82 -10.78 21.28
N LEU A 67 12.17 -9.80 20.65
CA LEU A 67 10.74 -9.86 20.33
C LEU A 67 10.47 -9.98 18.84
N GLY A 68 11.44 -9.70 17.97
CA GLY A 68 11.21 -9.52 16.55
C GLY A 68 10.92 -8.05 16.20
N VAL A 69 10.21 -7.78 15.13
CA VAL A 69 9.97 -6.43 14.62
C VAL A 69 8.56 -5.96 14.94
N LEU A 70 8.47 -4.81 15.58
CA LEU A 70 7.22 -4.12 15.89
C LEU A 70 7.08 -2.87 15.02
N THR A 71 5.88 -2.60 14.52
CA THR A 71 5.63 -1.39 13.74
C THR A 71 4.26 -0.81 14.08
N GLY A 72 4.22 0.50 14.32
CA GLY A 72 2.99 1.28 14.43
C GLY A 72 2.83 2.18 13.22
N SER A 73 1.63 2.26 12.65
CA SER A 73 1.35 3.08 11.47
C SER A 73 -0.01 3.76 11.57
N ILE A 74 -0.09 4.94 10.99
CA ILE A 74 -1.34 5.71 10.84
C ILE A 74 -1.44 6.11 9.37
N PHE A 75 -2.63 5.95 8.80
CA PHE A 75 -2.97 6.47 7.47
C PHE A 75 -4.21 7.33 7.57
N TYR A 76 -4.13 8.53 7.02
CA TYR A 76 -5.23 9.48 6.91
C TYR A 76 -5.49 9.80 5.44
N LEU A 77 -6.77 9.77 5.03
CA LEU A 77 -7.20 10.14 3.69
C LEU A 77 -8.29 11.20 3.78
N ASP A 78 -8.08 12.30 3.10
CA ASP A 78 -9.04 13.38 2.90
C ASP A 78 -9.54 13.35 1.45
N ILE A 79 -10.84 13.12 1.26
CA ILE A 79 -11.47 13.09 -0.07
C ILE A 79 -11.77 14.51 -0.57
N GLY A 80 -11.58 15.52 0.28
CA GLY A 80 -11.87 16.90 -0.04
C GLY A 80 -13.34 17.26 0.17
N GLU A 81 -13.61 18.54 0.00
CA GLU A 81 -14.94 19.11 0.16
C GLU A 81 -15.84 18.73 -1.01
N GLN A 82 -17.03 18.22 -0.70
CA GLN A 82 -18.03 17.88 -1.70
C GLN A 82 -19.29 18.73 -1.48
N PRO A 83 -19.76 19.50 -2.49
CA PRO A 83 -20.92 20.36 -2.35
C PRO A 83 -22.22 19.56 -2.22
N VAL A 84 -23.06 19.92 -1.25
CA VAL A 84 -24.44 19.45 -1.17
C VAL A 84 -25.31 20.45 -1.89
N THR A 85 -26.00 20.00 -2.95
CA THR A 85 -26.84 20.86 -3.79
C THR A 85 -28.31 20.49 -3.69
N VAL A 86 -29.19 21.48 -3.89
CA VAL A 86 -30.64 21.25 -3.98
C VAL A 86 -30.97 20.60 -5.32
N PRO A 87 -31.65 19.44 -5.32
CA PRO A 87 -32.09 18.79 -6.56
C PRO A 87 -32.93 19.74 -7.43
N GLY A 88 -32.59 19.83 -8.73
CA GLY A 88 -33.30 20.63 -9.70
C GLY A 88 -32.81 22.08 -9.87
N THR A 89 -32.24 22.71 -8.85
CA THR A 89 -31.68 24.06 -8.96
C THR A 89 -30.16 24.10 -9.00
N GLY A 90 -29.49 23.05 -8.51
CA GLY A 90 -28.01 23.01 -8.39
C GLY A 90 -27.45 23.97 -7.36
N THR A 91 -28.29 24.68 -6.59
CA THR A 91 -27.83 25.63 -5.58
C THR A 91 -27.13 24.91 -4.44
N GLN A 92 -25.89 25.26 -4.15
CA GLN A 92 -25.15 24.72 -3.02
C GLN A 92 -25.74 25.22 -1.70
N VAL A 93 -26.05 24.31 -0.80
CA VAL A 93 -26.66 24.60 0.52
C VAL A 93 -25.80 24.12 1.67
N GLY A 94 -24.84 23.24 1.40
CA GLY A 94 -23.93 22.70 2.40
C GLY A 94 -22.68 22.10 1.77
N THR A 95 -21.81 21.57 2.61
CA THR A 95 -20.58 20.87 2.22
C THR A 95 -20.37 19.66 3.11
N ILE A 96 -20.02 18.53 2.54
CA ILE A 96 -19.61 17.34 3.26
C ILE A 96 -18.10 17.12 3.10
N LEU A 97 -17.48 16.57 4.15
CA LEU A 97 -16.05 16.26 4.21
C LEU A 97 -15.87 14.78 4.61
N PRO A 98 -15.80 13.88 3.63
CA PRO A 98 -15.51 12.48 3.90
C PRO A 98 -14.03 12.28 4.23
N ARG A 99 -13.74 11.55 5.31
CA ARG A 99 -12.39 11.28 5.79
C ARG A 99 -12.25 9.82 6.23
N PHE A 100 -11.06 9.26 6.01
CA PHE A 100 -10.71 7.93 6.50
C PHE A 100 -9.45 8.00 7.36
N LEU A 101 -9.46 7.24 8.44
CA LEU A 101 -8.33 7.10 9.34
C LEU A 101 -8.11 5.62 9.62
N VAL A 102 -6.88 5.14 9.44
CA VAL A 102 -6.49 3.76 9.71
C VAL A 102 -5.32 3.76 10.67
N PHE A 103 -5.46 3.06 11.79
CA PHE A 103 -4.36 2.69 12.67
C PHE A 103 -3.98 1.25 12.41
N ALA A 104 -2.67 0.98 12.30
CA ALA A 104 -2.15 -0.37 12.09
C ALA A 104 -1.04 -0.66 13.11
N ALA A 105 -1.14 -1.80 13.78
CA ALA A 105 -0.10 -2.36 14.64
C ALA A 105 0.38 -3.67 14.04
N THR A 106 1.67 -3.78 13.77
CA THR A 106 2.27 -4.94 13.07
C THR A 106 3.34 -5.60 13.92
N TYR A 107 3.32 -6.91 13.91
CA TYR A 107 4.37 -7.77 14.43
C TYR A 107 4.91 -8.66 13.31
N ALA A 108 6.23 -8.78 13.22
CA ALA A 108 6.88 -9.66 12.27
C ALA A 108 8.12 -10.32 12.87
N THR A 109 8.39 -11.56 12.48
CA THR A 109 9.53 -12.33 13.00
C THR A 109 10.08 -13.30 11.96
N PRO A 110 11.40 -13.50 11.91
CA PRO A 110 11.98 -14.58 11.14
C PRO A 110 11.80 -15.92 11.87
N ILE A 111 11.46 -16.95 11.13
CA ILE A 111 11.36 -18.34 11.62
C ILE A 111 12.51 -19.14 10.98
N GLY A 112 13.60 -19.28 11.71
CA GLY A 112 14.84 -19.81 11.17
C GLY A 112 15.43 -18.90 10.08
N SER A 113 16.19 -19.49 9.15
CA SER A 113 16.96 -18.74 8.13
C SER A 113 16.16 -18.40 6.88
N ARG A 114 15.03 -19.06 6.64
CA ARG A 114 14.33 -19.04 5.34
C ARG A 114 12.90 -18.54 5.38
N VAL A 115 12.24 -18.53 6.54
CA VAL A 115 10.84 -18.14 6.66
C VAL A 115 10.75 -16.80 7.37
N ASN A 116 9.89 -15.93 6.90
CA ASN A 116 9.41 -14.74 7.58
C ASN A 116 7.92 -14.86 7.79
N ALA A 117 7.42 -14.43 8.94
CA ALA A 117 5.99 -14.36 9.22
C ALA A 117 5.65 -12.99 9.79
N GLY A 118 4.44 -12.52 9.54
CA GLY A 118 3.97 -11.25 10.05
C GLY A 118 2.46 -11.17 10.15
N LEU A 119 2.01 -10.35 11.08
CA LEU A 119 0.61 -10.06 11.36
C LEU A 119 0.42 -8.58 11.58
N THR A 120 -0.63 -8.01 11.00
CA THR A 120 -1.06 -6.62 11.24
C THR A 120 -2.50 -6.61 11.72
N TYR A 121 -2.76 -5.90 12.80
CA TYR A 121 -4.10 -5.54 13.24
C TYR A 121 -4.39 -4.09 12.85
N LYS A 122 -5.53 -3.86 12.19
CA LYS A 122 -5.97 -2.55 11.74
C LYS A 122 -7.27 -2.14 12.40
N VAL A 123 -7.37 -0.87 12.76
CA VAL A 123 -8.64 -0.20 13.10
C VAL A 123 -8.85 0.89 12.08
N ALA A 124 -9.96 0.81 11.37
CA ALA A 124 -10.31 1.74 10.30
C ALA A 124 -11.58 2.52 10.69
N GLN A 125 -11.51 3.84 10.57
CA GLN A 125 -12.62 4.74 10.83
C GLN A 125 -12.96 5.51 9.55
N PHE A 126 -14.24 5.53 9.22
CA PHE A 126 -14.82 6.40 8.21
C PHE A 126 -15.69 7.45 8.88
N ARG A 127 -15.51 8.70 8.49
CA ARG A 127 -16.29 9.81 9.02
C ARG A 127 -16.70 10.76 7.90
N VAL A 128 -17.95 11.22 7.93
CA VAL A 128 -18.45 12.29 7.08
C VAL A 128 -18.91 13.42 7.98
N ASP A 129 -18.20 14.53 7.93
CA ASP A 129 -18.61 15.78 8.60
C ASP A 129 -19.45 16.61 7.61
N CYS A 130 -20.42 17.37 8.13
CA CYS A 130 -21.25 18.26 7.35
C CYS A 130 -21.20 19.68 7.89
N THR A 131 -21.14 20.65 6.99
CA THR A 131 -21.23 22.09 7.28
C THR A 131 -22.33 22.71 6.43
N GLY A 132 -23.18 23.53 7.03
CA GLY A 132 -24.33 24.14 6.36
C GLY A 132 -25.59 23.26 6.42
N PHE A 133 -26.40 23.29 5.39
CA PHE A 133 -27.67 22.57 5.33
C PHE A 133 -27.48 21.22 4.61
N CYS A 134 -27.43 20.14 5.37
CA CYS A 134 -27.22 18.78 4.86
C CYS A 134 -28.42 17.86 5.17
N THR A 135 -29.64 18.37 5.07
CA THR A 135 -30.85 17.55 5.29
C THR A 135 -30.88 16.41 4.25
N GLY A 136 -30.99 15.17 4.74
CA GLY A 136 -30.97 13.98 3.89
C GLY A 136 -29.58 13.41 3.59
N VAL A 137 -28.52 14.08 4.00
CA VAL A 137 -27.17 13.51 3.95
C VAL A 137 -26.88 12.86 5.31
N PRO A 138 -26.62 11.55 5.39
CA PRO A 138 -26.31 10.92 6.65
C PRO A 138 -24.95 11.41 7.16
N ILE A 139 -24.93 11.96 8.39
CA ILE A 139 -23.68 12.16 9.14
C ILE A 139 -23.22 10.77 9.57
N ILE A 140 -22.19 10.28 8.91
CA ILE A 140 -21.73 8.90 9.07
C ILE A 140 -20.48 8.90 9.96
N SER A 141 -20.48 8.03 10.96
CA SER A 141 -19.26 7.60 11.65
C SER A 141 -19.30 6.10 11.78
N SER A 142 -18.34 5.44 11.18
CA SER A 142 -18.24 3.98 11.24
C SER A 142 -16.81 3.58 11.60
N THR A 143 -16.68 2.55 12.42
CA THR A 143 -15.38 1.99 12.81
C THR A 143 -15.43 0.49 12.62
N GLY A 144 -14.42 -0.04 11.96
CA GLY A 144 -14.23 -1.48 11.74
C GLY A 144 -12.81 -1.90 12.05
N SER A 145 -12.59 -3.20 12.12
CA SER A 145 -11.27 -3.79 12.31
C SER A 145 -10.96 -4.82 11.25
N ALA A 146 -9.68 -4.96 10.93
CA ALA A 146 -9.18 -5.94 9.97
C ALA A 146 -7.85 -6.51 10.43
N ILE A 147 -7.55 -7.71 9.93
CA ILE A 147 -6.28 -8.40 10.15
C ILE A 147 -5.64 -8.66 8.79
N ASP A 148 -4.32 -8.41 8.71
CA ASP A 148 -3.49 -8.89 7.62
C ASP A 148 -2.53 -9.93 8.17
N ALA A 149 -2.32 -11.00 7.43
CA ALA A 149 -1.33 -12.04 7.74
C ALA A 149 -0.49 -12.33 6.50
N GLY A 150 0.81 -12.57 6.71
CA GLY A 150 1.70 -12.88 5.63
C GLY A 150 2.85 -13.79 5.99
N VAL A 151 3.34 -14.48 4.98
CA VAL A 151 4.51 -15.36 5.07
C VAL A 151 5.38 -15.11 3.84
N GLN A 152 6.71 -15.19 4.03
CA GLN A 152 7.68 -15.21 2.95
C GLN A 152 8.65 -16.39 3.15
N TYR A 153 9.09 -16.97 2.05
CA TYR A 153 10.02 -18.09 2.05
C TYR A 153 11.15 -17.88 1.05
N SER A 154 12.40 -18.04 1.52
CA SER A 154 13.59 -18.05 0.66
C SER A 154 13.79 -19.44 0.08
N ILE A 155 13.69 -19.57 -1.23
CA ILE A 155 13.87 -20.84 -1.93
C ILE A 155 15.34 -21.28 -1.82
N PRO A 156 15.63 -22.55 -1.46
CA PRO A 156 16.99 -23.03 -1.25
C PRO A 156 17.70 -23.39 -2.57
N ILE A 157 17.84 -22.41 -3.44
CA ILE A 157 18.58 -22.52 -4.72
C ILE A 157 19.69 -21.48 -4.75
N PRO A 158 20.70 -21.62 -5.63
CA PRO A 158 21.79 -20.64 -5.74
C PRO A 158 21.34 -19.23 -6.12
N ALA A 159 20.17 -19.09 -6.76
CA ALA A 159 19.58 -17.81 -7.09
C ALA A 159 18.80 -17.26 -5.88
N PRO A 160 18.94 -15.96 -5.53
CA PRO A 160 18.22 -15.35 -4.43
C PRO A 160 16.77 -15.07 -4.84
N VAL A 161 15.93 -16.08 -4.63
CA VAL A 161 14.47 -16.02 -4.88
C VAL A 161 13.72 -16.09 -3.57
N TRP A 162 12.82 -15.15 -3.40
CA TRP A 162 11.82 -15.16 -2.32
C TRP A 162 10.42 -15.30 -2.90
N VAL A 163 9.61 -16.10 -2.26
CA VAL A 163 8.17 -16.19 -2.53
C VAL A 163 7.40 -15.65 -1.33
N GLY A 164 6.28 -15.04 -1.58
CA GLY A 164 5.44 -14.44 -0.54
C GLY A 164 3.97 -14.75 -0.75
N VAL A 165 3.26 -14.85 0.36
CA VAL A 165 1.79 -14.94 0.41
C VAL A 165 1.31 -13.99 1.48
N ALA A 166 0.26 -13.25 1.17
CA ALA A 166 -0.42 -12.39 2.15
C ALA A 166 -1.94 -12.44 1.96
N VAL A 167 -2.66 -12.48 3.06
CA VAL A 167 -4.10 -12.20 3.12
C VAL A 167 -4.25 -10.87 3.82
N ARG A 168 -4.97 -9.93 3.21
CA ARG A 168 -5.15 -8.59 3.75
C ARG A 168 -6.62 -8.26 3.93
N ASN A 169 -6.87 -7.37 4.91
CA ASN A 169 -8.19 -6.83 5.23
C ASN A 169 -9.24 -7.91 5.56
N LEU A 170 -8.80 -8.99 6.22
CA LEU A 170 -9.71 -10.00 6.75
C LEU A 170 -10.38 -9.46 8.01
N GLY A 171 -11.70 -9.40 8.04
CA GLY A 171 -12.44 -8.90 9.20
C GLY A 171 -13.96 -8.97 9.03
N PRO A 172 -14.70 -8.54 10.06
CA PRO A 172 -16.15 -8.44 9.98
C PRO A 172 -16.57 -7.40 8.94
N LYS A 173 -17.80 -7.48 8.48
CA LYS A 173 -18.36 -6.47 7.58
C LYS A 173 -18.29 -5.08 8.21
N PHE A 174 -17.99 -4.10 7.39
CA PHE A 174 -17.97 -2.70 7.81
C PHE A 174 -19.41 -2.18 7.87
N GLN A 175 -19.89 -1.90 9.07
CA GLN A 175 -21.25 -1.46 9.29
C GLN A 175 -21.28 0.03 9.58
N VAL A 176 -22.09 0.75 8.81
CA VAL A 176 -22.41 2.13 9.12
C VAL A 176 -23.41 2.14 10.27
N LYS A 177 -23.12 2.94 11.30
CA LYS A 177 -23.98 3.08 12.46
C LYS A 177 -25.38 3.52 12.02
N ASP A 178 -26.42 2.89 12.55
CA ASP A 178 -27.83 3.16 12.28
C ASP A 178 -28.28 2.86 10.82
N SER A 179 -27.51 2.07 10.08
CA SER A 179 -27.86 1.55 8.76
C SER A 179 -28.01 0.03 8.79
N GLU A 180 -29.00 -0.52 8.10
CA GLU A 180 -29.13 -1.97 7.87
C GLU A 180 -28.07 -2.49 6.90
N GLN A 181 -27.43 -1.60 6.15
CA GLN A 181 -26.43 -1.95 5.17
C GLN A 181 -25.06 -2.18 5.85
N SER A 182 -24.47 -3.32 5.55
CA SER A 182 -23.11 -3.67 5.95
C SER A 182 -22.34 -4.18 4.77
N ASP A 183 -21.21 -3.54 4.46
CA ASP A 183 -20.37 -3.89 3.32
C ASP A 183 -19.24 -4.84 3.74
N PRO A 184 -18.92 -5.87 2.95
CA PRO A 184 -17.77 -6.72 3.23
C PRO A 184 -16.47 -5.89 3.13
N LEU A 185 -15.48 -6.23 3.96
CA LEU A 185 -14.15 -5.67 3.79
C LEU A 185 -13.53 -6.16 2.49
N PRO A 186 -12.72 -5.33 1.81
CA PRO A 186 -12.04 -5.71 0.57
C PRO A 186 -10.89 -6.67 0.86
N THR A 187 -11.23 -7.92 1.19
CA THR A 187 -10.25 -8.96 1.48
C THR A 187 -9.48 -9.32 0.22
N ARG A 188 -8.16 -9.34 0.31
CA ARG A 188 -7.25 -9.68 -0.80
C ARG A 188 -6.35 -10.84 -0.42
N LEU A 189 -6.23 -11.81 -1.32
CA LEU A 189 -5.16 -12.80 -1.35
C LEU A 189 -4.11 -12.35 -2.36
N GLN A 190 -2.85 -12.27 -1.96
CA GLN A 190 -1.73 -11.94 -2.82
C GLN A 190 -0.66 -13.00 -2.72
N VAL A 191 -0.19 -13.49 -3.87
CA VAL A 191 0.89 -14.48 -3.98
C VAL A 191 1.88 -13.99 -5.01
N GLY A 192 3.18 -14.12 -4.75
CA GLY A 192 4.17 -13.66 -5.71
C GLY A 192 5.59 -14.04 -5.35
N ALA A 193 6.51 -13.57 -6.18
CA ALA A 193 7.94 -13.85 -6.05
C ALA A 193 8.79 -12.62 -6.39
N THR A 194 9.94 -12.56 -5.75
CA THR A 194 11.01 -11.60 -6.01
C THR A 194 12.28 -12.35 -6.35
N TYR A 195 12.96 -11.94 -7.41
CA TYR A 195 14.24 -12.49 -7.86
C TYR A 195 15.30 -11.39 -7.99
N GLU A 196 16.44 -11.55 -7.32
CA GLU A 196 17.64 -10.72 -7.55
C GLU A 196 18.46 -11.26 -8.72
N VAL A 197 18.60 -10.44 -9.77
CA VAL A 197 19.25 -10.84 -11.02
C VAL A 197 20.77 -10.78 -10.86
N THR A 198 21.34 -11.78 -10.18
CA THR A 198 22.78 -11.87 -9.87
C THR A 198 23.72 -11.86 -11.09
N PRO A 199 23.38 -12.40 -12.28
CA PRO A 199 24.24 -12.30 -13.45
C PRO A 199 24.56 -10.87 -13.87
N LEU A 200 23.63 -9.93 -13.71
CA LEU A 200 23.82 -8.52 -14.07
C LEU A 200 24.79 -7.80 -13.13
N GLN A 201 24.85 -8.17 -11.87
CA GLN A 201 25.83 -7.64 -10.91
C GLN A 201 27.28 -7.92 -11.32
N ARG A 202 27.51 -9.02 -12.04
CA ARG A 202 28.83 -9.38 -12.57
C ARG A 202 29.22 -8.58 -13.81
N LEU A 203 28.24 -8.12 -14.59
CA LEU A 203 28.44 -7.36 -15.83
C LEU A 203 28.59 -5.87 -15.58
N ALA A 204 27.83 -5.31 -14.64
CA ALA A 204 27.85 -3.89 -14.32
C ALA A 204 28.11 -3.67 -12.82
N ARG A 205 29.33 -3.26 -12.49
CA ARG A 205 29.72 -3.04 -11.08
C ARG A 205 28.87 -1.97 -10.41
N GLY A 206 28.25 -2.37 -9.30
CA GLY A 206 27.42 -1.48 -8.47
C GLY A 206 25.98 -1.33 -8.97
N VAL A 207 25.56 -2.10 -9.98
CA VAL A 207 24.18 -2.19 -10.42
C VAL A 207 23.56 -3.46 -9.85
N ASP A 208 22.47 -3.31 -9.08
CA ASP A 208 21.63 -4.41 -8.63
C ASP A 208 20.29 -4.32 -9.37
N VAL A 209 19.79 -5.45 -9.83
CA VAL A 209 18.50 -5.56 -10.51
C VAL A 209 17.64 -6.58 -9.78
N ARG A 210 16.40 -6.21 -9.48
CA ARG A 210 15.40 -7.07 -8.87
C ARG A 210 14.15 -7.06 -9.72
N VAL A 211 13.54 -8.22 -9.88
CA VAL A 211 12.29 -8.41 -10.62
C VAL A 211 11.26 -9.04 -9.70
N ASN A 212 10.06 -8.52 -9.74
CA ASN A 212 8.94 -8.93 -8.91
C ASN A 212 7.77 -9.35 -9.81
N ALA A 213 7.04 -10.36 -9.39
CA ALA A 213 5.80 -10.78 -10.02
C ALA A 213 4.80 -11.26 -8.97
N ASP A 214 3.61 -10.69 -8.98
CA ASP A 214 2.55 -10.98 -8.03
C ASP A 214 1.23 -11.27 -8.77
N PHE A 215 0.42 -12.12 -8.15
CA PHE A 215 -0.97 -12.35 -8.48
C PHE A 215 -1.82 -11.96 -7.29
N ILE A 216 -2.89 -11.19 -7.52
CA ILE A 216 -3.83 -10.74 -6.49
C ILE A 216 -5.23 -11.16 -6.88
N ASP A 217 -5.94 -11.72 -5.92
CA ASP A 217 -7.38 -12.00 -6.01
C ASP A 217 -8.12 -11.23 -4.92
N GLU A 218 -9.12 -10.47 -5.33
CA GLU A 218 -10.01 -9.73 -4.44
C GLU A 218 -11.24 -10.59 -4.13
N LEU A 219 -11.11 -11.50 -3.15
CA LEU A 219 -12.06 -12.56 -2.84
C LEU A 219 -13.53 -12.13 -2.76
N ASN A 220 -13.80 -10.86 -2.45
CA ASN A 220 -15.16 -10.31 -2.38
C ASN A 220 -15.56 -9.48 -3.60
N PHE A 221 -14.67 -9.26 -4.57
CA PHE A 221 -14.89 -8.39 -5.72
C PHE A 221 -14.56 -9.05 -7.05
N GLU A 222 -14.20 -10.33 -7.04
CA GLU A 222 -13.96 -11.18 -8.22
C GLU A 222 -13.09 -10.53 -9.31
N SER A 223 -12.05 -9.82 -8.87
CA SER A 223 -11.21 -9.03 -9.79
C SER A 223 -9.74 -9.45 -9.69
N PRO A 224 -9.35 -10.61 -10.25
CA PRO A 224 -7.96 -11.03 -10.26
C PRO A 224 -7.09 -10.06 -11.06
N SER A 225 -5.86 -9.84 -10.60
CA SER A 225 -4.86 -9.03 -11.31
C SER A 225 -3.48 -9.64 -11.22
N ALA A 226 -2.74 -9.61 -12.33
CA ALA A 226 -1.31 -9.92 -12.36
C ALA A 226 -0.52 -8.62 -12.32
N ARG A 227 0.63 -8.64 -11.66
CA ARG A 227 1.49 -7.47 -11.47
C ARG A 227 2.93 -7.84 -11.67
N ILE A 228 3.68 -6.96 -12.30
CA ILE A 228 5.12 -7.10 -12.48
C ILE A 228 5.81 -5.79 -12.09
N GLY A 229 7.04 -5.92 -11.59
CA GLY A 229 7.88 -4.78 -11.26
C GLY A 229 9.35 -5.07 -11.44
N ALA A 230 10.12 -4.05 -11.76
CA ALA A 230 11.57 -4.08 -11.81
C ALA A 230 12.16 -2.93 -11.02
N ASP A 231 13.16 -3.23 -10.18
CA ASP A 231 13.95 -2.27 -9.40
C ASP A 231 15.40 -2.36 -9.89
N ILE A 232 15.91 -1.27 -10.40
CA ILE A 232 17.31 -1.12 -10.81
C ILE A 232 17.94 -0.13 -9.86
N SER A 233 18.92 -0.55 -9.08
CA SER A 233 19.65 0.35 -8.17
C SER A 233 21.13 0.47 -8.58
N TYR A 234 21.66 1.68 -8.42
CA TYR A 234 23.08 1.95 -8.59
C TYR A 234 23.71 2.29 -7.24
N ARG A 235 24.62 1.40 -6.79
CA ARG A 235 25.35 1.52 -5.50
C ARG A 235 24.43 1.74 -4.29
N LYS A 236 23.21 1.27 -4.33
CA LYS A 236 22.17 1.53 -3.31
C LYS A 236 21.95 3.02 -2.99
N PHE A 237 22.36 3.89 -3.91
CA PHE A 237 22.24 5.34 -3.83
C PHE A 237 21.08 5.86 -4.69
N ALA A 238 20.99 5.42 -5.93
CA ALA A 238 19.95 5.82 -6.88
C ALA A 238 19.15 4.59 -7.31
N TYR A 239 17.85 4.76 -7.45
CA TYR A 239 16.91 3.71 -7.83
C TYR A 239 16.04 4.19 -8.98
N PHE A 240 15.90 3.34 -9.99
CA PHE A 240 14.90 3.47 -11.04
C PHE A 240 13.98 2.27 -10.97
N ARG A 241 12.68 2.51 -10.96
CA ARG A 241 11.67 1.46 -10.85
C ARG A 241 10.61 1.63 -11.91
N ALA A 242 10.15 0.51 -12.41
CA ALA A 242 9.02 0.46 -13.33
C ALA A 242 8.16 -0.76 -13.00
N GLY A 243 6.87 -0.63 -13.19
CA GLY A 243 5.94 -1.69 -12.94
C GLY A 243 4.72 -1.61 -13.84
N TYR A 244 3.95 -2.69 -13.84
CA TYR A 244 2.69 -2.75 -14.58
C TYR A 244 1.67 -3.62 -13.85
N VAL A 245 0.43 -3.14 -13.81
CA VAL A 245 -0.73 -3.88 -13.30
C VAL A 245 -1.56 -4.33 -14.49
N PHE A 246 -1.75 -5.66 -14.64
CA PHE A 246 -2.61 -6.27 -15.61
C PHE A 246 -3.94 -6.63 -14.94
N LYS A 247 -5.06 -6.18 -15.46
CA LYS A 247 -6.39 -6.53 -14.98
C LYS A 247 -7.28 -6.84 -16.18
N GLU A 248 -8.09 -7.88 -16.07
CA GLU A 248 -8.85 -8.44 -17.18
C GLU A 248 -10.29 -7.88 -17.28
N VAL A 249 -10.71 -7.06 -16.31
CA VAL A 249 -12.11 -6.60 -16.21
C VAL A 249 -12.25 -5.14 -16.63
N GLU A 250 -13.15 -4.87 -17.58
CA GLU A 250 -13.55 -3.51 -17.94
C GLU A 250 -14.09 -2.72 -16.73
N GLY A 251 -13.66 -1.47 -16.59
CA GLY A 251 -14.11 -0.57 -15.52
C GLY A 251 -13.32 -0.65 -14.21
N SER A 252 -12.17 -1.30 -14.19
CA SER A 252 -11.33 -1.33 -13.00
C SER A 252 -10.28 -0.20 -13.00
N GLU A 253 -10.29 0.55 -11.95
CA GLU A 253 -9.68 1.86 -11.79
C GLU A 253 -8.15 1.89 -11.60
N GLN A 254 -7.44 0.75 -11.59
CA GLN A 254 -6.02 0.72 -11.22
C GLN A 254 -5.17 -0.25 -12.05
N TYR A 255 -5.34 -0.26 -13.35
CA TYR A 255 -4.43 -1.00 -14.23
C TYR A 255 -3.61 -0.04 -15.10
N GLY A 256 -2.36 -0.38 -15.36
CA GLY A 256 -1.48 0.44 -16.17
C GLY A 256 -0.04 0.43 -15.69
N PRO A 257 0.81 1.19 -16.40
CA PRO A 257 2.20 1.33 -16.03
C PRO A 257 2.41 2.26 -14.85
N SER A 258 3.48 2.01 -14.11
CA SER A 258 3.98 2.89 -13.07
C SER A 258 5.49 3.06 -13.21
N ILE A 259 5.98 4.22 -12.84
CA ILE A 259 7.41 4.51 -12.80
C ILE A 259 7.76 5.18 -11.46
N GLY A 260 9.00 5.05 -11.05
CA GLY A 260 9.49 5.74 -9.86
C GLY A 260 10.99 5.89 -9.82
N LEU A 261 11.38 6.90 -9.04
CA LEU A 261 12.76 7.23 -8.76
C LEU A 261 12.99 7.21 -7.26
N GLY A 262 14.16 6.80 -6.84
CA GLY A 262 14.56 6.84 -5.45
C GLY A 262 16.00 7.31 -5.29
N LEU A 263 16.27 8.03 -4.20
CA LEU A 263 17.61 8.48 -3.82
C LEU A 263 17.84 8.18 -2.34
N THR A 264 19.02 7.65 -2.01
CA THR A 264 19.45 7.45 -0.62
C THR A 264 20.66 8.31 -0.32
N ALA A 265 20.57 9.17 0.69
CA ALA A 265 21.66 10.00 1.16
C ALA A 265 21.87 9.75 2.68
N GLY A 266 22.91 8.98 3.00
CA GLY A 266 23.21 8.62 4.40
C GLY A 266 22.08 7.77 5.01
N ARG A 267 21.30 8.37 5.90
CA ARG A 267 20.19 7.73 6.62
C ARG A 267 18.82 8.06 6.03
N VAL A 268 18.77 8.95 5.06
CA VAL A 268 17.53 9.41 4.43
C VAL A 268 17.37 8.73 3.07
N GLN A 269 16.20 8.22 2.80
CA GLN A 269 15.78 7.76 1.49
C GLN A 269 14.53 8.54 1.05
N LEU A 270 14.57 9.03 -0.17
CA LEU A 270 13.48 9.71 -0.85
C LEU A 270 13.04 8.83 -2.03
N ASP A 271 11.77 8.59 -2.14
CA ASP A 271 11.18 7.86 -3.26
C ASP A 271 10.00 8.65 -3.82
N MET A 272 9.88 8.68 -5.14
CA MET A 272 8.76 9.27 -5.86
C MET A 272 8.24 8.24 -6.87
N ALA A 273 6.92 8.16 -7.02
CA ALA A 273 6.29 7.33 -8.03
C ALA A 273 5.11 8.02 -8.68
N ARG A 274 4.83 7.62 -9.91
CA ARG A 274 3.66 8.03 -10.66
C ARG A 274 3.01 6.80 -11.29
N LEU A 275 1.69 6.70 -11.10
CA LEU A 275 0.86 5.64 -11.68
C LEU A 275 0.09 6.21 -12.85
N PHE A 276 0.17 5.55 -14.02
CA PHE A 276 -0.53 5.96 -15.24
C PHE A 276 -1.66 4.97 -15.51
N ASP A 277 -2.72 5.06 -14.71
CA ASP A 277 -3.92 4.26 -14.90
C ASP A 277 -4.89 4.93 -15.90
N GLU A 278 -5.76 4.12 -16.50
CA GLU A 278 -6.69 4.62 -17.52
C GLU A 278 -7.77 5.53 -16.92
N PHE A 279 -8.15 5.29 -15.67
CA PHE A 279 -9.16 6.08 -14.97
C PHE A 279 -8.66 7.51 -14.70
N SER A 280 -7.47 7.66 -14.14
CA SER A 280 -6.91 8.98 -13.85
C SER A 280 -6.53 9.74 -15.12
N SER A 281 -6.10 9.05 -16.19
CA SER A 281 -5.78 9.71 -17.46
C SER A 281 -6.99 10.33 -18.17
N GLY A 282 -8.19 9.84 -17.88
CA GLY A 282 -9.46 10.38 -18.42
C GLY A 282 -10.08 11.50 -17.59
N LEU A 283 -9.72 11.64 -16.31
CA LEU A 283 -10.39 12.53 -15.35
C LEU A 283 -9.48 13.59 -14.72
N GLY A 284 -8.16 13.52 -14.92
CA GLY A 284 -7.24 14.48 -14.30
C GLY A 284 -5.77 14.04 -14.36
N ASP A 285 -4.99 14.51 -13.41
CA ASP A 285 -3.57 14.18 -13.31
C ASP A 285 -3.36 12.76 -12.74
N PRO A 286 -2.40 11.99 -13.29
CA PRO A 286 -2.02 10.69 -12.76
C PRO A 286 -1.60 10.76 -11.29
N PRO A 287 -2.03 9.79 -10.45
CA PRO A 287 -1.67 9.76 -9.04
C PRO A 287 -0.16 9.82 -8.81
N THR A 288 0.22 10.68 -7.88
CA THR A 288 1.62 10.91 -7.49
C THR A 288 1.83 10.47 -6.05
N TYR A 289 2.92 9.77 -5.81
CA TYR A 289 3.31 9.22 -4.51
C TYR A 289 4.70 9.72 -4.13
N LEU A 290 4.84 10.18 -2.89
CA LEU A 290 6.11 10.59 -2.31
C LEU A 290 6.34 9.81 -1.02
N SER A 291 7.56 9.37 -0.79
CA SER A 291 7.94 8.71 0.46
C SER A 291 9.27 9.24 0.96
N VAL A 292 9.33 9.56 2.23
CA VAL A 292 10.55 9.94 2.95
C VAL A 292 10.76 8.92 4.05
N ARG A 293 11.92 8.27 4.07
CA ARG A 293 12.30 7.29 5.10
C ARG A 293 13.59 7.71 5.78
N TYR A 294 13.63 7.62 7.09
CA TYR A 294 14.82 7.88 7.90
C TYR A 294 15.15 6.64 8.72
N LEU A 295 16.38 6.13 8.56
CA LEU A 295 16.90 4.95 9.26
C LEU A 295 17.89 5.37 10.36
N PHE A 296 17.76 4.79 11.57
CA PHE A 296 18.61 5.16 12.71
C PHE A 296 18.88 4.01 13.68
#